data_77b6a00cc9167d0b3ed0b86a2b54491b
#
_entry.id   77b6a00cc9167d0b3ed0b86a2b54491b
#
_cell.length_a   1.000
_cell.length_b   1.000
_cell.length_c   1.000
_cell.angle_alpha   90.00
_cell.angle_beta   90.00
_cell.angle_gamma   90.00
#
_symmetry.space_group_name_H-M   'P 1'
#
loop_
_entity.id
_entity.type
_entity.pdbx_description
1 polymer ?
#
loop_
_entity_poly.entity_id
_entity_poly.type
_entity_poly.pdbx_seq_one_letter_code
_entity_poly.pdbx_strand_id
1 'polypeptide(L)'
;INTGYDARFWNYDESVQKTGVLTAAFFSDKRVINIKGLDLFNKLASLLPNISFTIVGESDISVSEFLNLQPNIKVIGVQTKSQMKELYQNTKFYFQGSRLEGLPNSLCEAMLCGCVPIGSKVFGIPDAIGNTGILFDTEKDLEQIVEFVNSDLGVYNFSKARNRIIKKYDFSKRVEKIKKSIF
;
A
#
# COMPACT_ATOMS: atom_id res chain seq x y z
N ILE A 1 1.41 -17.91 -12.80
CA ILE A 1 0.89 -18.30 -11.46
C ILE A 1 1.07 -17.13 -10.53
N ASN A 2 -0.03 -16.60 -9.96
CA ASN A 2 0.00 -15.43 -9.09
C ASN A 2 0.75 -15.70 -7.78
N THR A 3 1.32 -14.65 -7.19
CA THR A 3 1.90 -14.71 -5.84
C THR A 3 0.83 -15.17 -4.84
N GLY A 4 1.22 -16.00 -3.88
CA GLY A 4 0.35 -16.42 -2.79
C GLY A 4 0.79 -15.77 -1.47
N TYR A 5 -0.18 -15.38 -0.65
CA TYR A 5 0.08 -14.73 0.63
C TYR A 5 -0.43 -15.58 1.80
N ASP A 6 0.34 -15.60 2.91
CA ASP A 6 -0.08 -16.26 4.16
C ASP A 6 -0.90 -15.28 5.01
N ALA A 7 -2.21 -15.44 4.96
CA ALA A 7 -3.14 -14.62 5.72
C ALA A 7 -3.10 -14.89 7.26
N ARG A 8 -2.44 -15.95 7.71
CA ARG A 8 -2.24 -16.21 9.15
C ARG A 8 -1.11 -15.35 9.67
N PHE A 9 -0.06 -15.15 8.87
CA PHE A 9 1.02 -14.24 9.22
C PHE A 9 0.56 -12.79 9.09
N TRP A 10 0.03 -12.39 7.93
CA TRP A 10 -0.50 -11.05 7.69
C TRP A 10 -1.92 -10.95 8.26
N ASN A 11 -2.03 -10.59 9.52
CA ASN A 11 -3.31 -10.42 10.21
C ASN A 11 -3.44 -9.02 10.82
N TYR A 12 -4.62 -8.68 11.29
CA TYR A 12 -4.87 -7.46 12.05
C TYR A 12 -5.86 -7.73 13.18
N ASP A 13 -5.86 -6.82 14.15
CA ASP A 13 -6.80 -6.76 15.25
C ASP A 13 -7.76 -5.60 14.99
N GLU A 14 -9.06 -5.86 15.00
CA GLU A 14 -10.11 -4.85 14.77
C GLU A 14 -10.18 -3.82 15.90
N SER A 15 -9.66 -4.13 17.08
CA SER A 15 -9.62 -3.22 18.23
C SER A 15 -8.54 -2.13 18.10
N VAL A 16 -7.57 -2.31 17.20
CA VAL A 16 -6.48 -1.34 16.99
C VAL A 16 -6.99 -0.14 16.19
N GLN A 17 -6.89 1.04 16.79
CA GLN A 17 -7.18 2.29 16.09
C GLN A 17 -6.07 2.59 15.07
N LYS A 18 -6.40 2.47 13.80
CA LYS A 18 -5.47 2.72 12.70
C LYS A 18 -5.45 4.21 12.31
N THR A 19 -4.26 4.72 12.00
CA THR A 19 -4.06 6.13 11.60
C THR A 19 -3.11 6.26 10.41
N GLY A 20 -3.09 7.42 9.78
CA GLY A 20 -2.09 7.81 8.79
C GLY A 20 -2.13 7.05 7.47
N VAL A 21 -1.17 7.39 6.61
CA VAL A 21 -0.97 6.84 5.27
C VAL A 21 0.45 6.31 5.15
N LEU A 22 0.62 5.09 4.64
CA LEU A 22 1.93 4.46 4.46
C LEU A 22 2.14 4.08 3.00
N THR A 23 3.36 4.25 2.51
CA THR A 23 3.86 3.63 1.28
C THR A 23 5.15 2.88 1.55
N ALA A 24 5.36 1.76 0.86
CA ALA A 24 6.61 1.01 0.93
C ALA A 24 7.25 0.93 -0.46
N ALA A 25 8.48 1.42 -0.56
CA ALA A 25 9.24 1.41 -1.80
C ALA A 25 10.73 1.27 -1.48
N PHE A 26 11.38 0.31 -2.09
CA PHE A 26 12.83 0.31 -2.17
C PHE A 26 13.24 1.18 -3.36
N PHE A 27 14.12 2.14 -3.15
CA PHE A 27 14.56 3.07 -4.19
C PHE A 27 16.08 3.24 -4.18
N SER A 28 16.65 3.24 -5.36
CA SER A 28 18.10 3.34 -5.60
C SER A 28 18.49 4.63 -6.33
N ASP A 29 17.53 5.33 -6.91
CA ASP A 29 17.75 6.54 -7.70
C ASP A 29 16.45 7.33 -7.93
N LYS A 30 16.57 8.53 -8.51
CA LYS A 30 15.44 9.43 -8.82
C LYS A 30 14.39 8.79 -9.76
N ARG A 31 14.82 7.93 -10.68
CA ARG A 31 13.89 7.27 -11.63
C ARG A 31 12.96 6.32 -10.87
N VAL A 32 13.50 5.57 -9.93
CA VAL A 32 12.71 4.64 -9.10
C VAL A 32 11.73 5.41 -8.23
N ILE A 33 12.11 6.55 -7.65
CA ILE A 33 11.21 7.43 -6.89
C ILE A 33 9.99 7.82 -7.73
N ASN A 34 10.22 8.23 -8.98
CA ASN A 34 9.14 8.57 -9.91
C ASN A 34 8.30 7.34 -10.28
N ILE A 35 8.94 6.20 -10.61
CA ILE A 35 8.24 4.94 -10.95
C ILE A 35 7.34 4.48 -9.79
N LYS A 36 7.79 4.64 -8.55
CA LYS A 36 7.03 4.26 -7.36
C LYS A 36 5.98 5.29 -6.94
N GLY A 37 5.95 6.48 -7.59
CA GLY A 37 4.97 7.52 -7.33
C GLY A 37 5.15 8.23 -5.99
N LEU A 38 6.40 8.32 -5.49
CA LEU A 38 6.68 9.03 -4.25
C LEU A 38 6.49 10.54 -4.38
N ASP A 39 6.59 11.08 -5.57
CA ASP A 39 6.21 12.45 -5.90
C ASP A 39 4.70 12.70 -5.68
N LEU A 40 3.85 11.76 -6.11
CA LEU A 40 2.40 11.81 -5.88
C LEU A 40 2.06 11.64 -4.38
N PHE A 41 2.79 10.77 -3.69
CA PHE A 41 2.66 10.60 -2.24
C PHE A 41 2.99 11.89 -1.48
N ASN A 42 4.09 12.55 -1.87
CA ASN A 42 4.50 13.84 -1.30
C ASN A 42 3.46 14.93 -1.58
N LYS A 43 2.91 14.97 -2.79
CA LYS A 43 1.85 15.92 -3.13
C LYS A 43 0.56 15.64 -2.35
N LEU A 44 0.16 14.38 -2.20
CA LEU A 44 -1.00 14.02 -1.38
C LEU A 44 -0.80 14.47 0.08
N ALA A 45 0.41 14.32 0.62
CA ALA A 45 0.75 14.77 1.97
C ALA A 45 0.59 16.29 2.14
N SER A 46 0.91 17.10 1.13
CA SER A 46 0.70 18.55 1.16
C SER A 46 -0.79 18.95 1.21
N LEU A 47 -1.66 18.13 0.63
CA LEU A 47 -3.11 18.34 0.65
C LEU A 47 -3.78 17.86 1.94
N LEU A 48 -3.06 17.07 2.75
CA LEU A 48 -3.55 16.45 4.00
C LEU A 48 -2.59 16.75 5.17
N PRO A 49 -2.34 18.04 5.52
CA PRO A 49 -1.27 18.42 6.44
C PRO A 49 -1.46 17.90 7.88
N ASN A 50 -2.69 17.57 8.27
CA ASN A 50 -3.03 17.05 9.59
C ASN A 50 -2.96 15.51 9.70
N ILE A 51 -2.64 14.82 8.62
CA ILE A 51 -2.50 13.37 8.57
C ILE A 51 -1.01 13.02 8.52
N SER A 52 -0.61 12.02 9.29
CA SER A 52 0.76 11.51 9.26
C SER A 52 0.97 10.61 8.04
N PHE A 53 2.09 10.81 7.36
CA PHE A 53 2.53 10.02 6.21
C PHE A 53 3.84 9.31 6.54
N THR A 54 4.00 8.07 6.06
CA THR A 54 5.23 7.29 6.28
C THR A 54 5.70 6.66 4.98
N ILE A 55 6.98 6.90 4.63
CA ILE A 55 7.68 6.19 3.56
C ILE A 55 8.58 5.14 4.20
N VAL A 56 8.47 3.90 3.76
CA VAL A 56 9.30 2.78 4.24
C VAL A 56 10.16 2.23 3.12
N GLY A 57 11.44 1.99 3.41
CA GLY A 57 12.34 1.32 2.48
C GLY A 57 13.51 2.18 2.02
N GLU A 58 13.77 3.30 2.70
CA GLU A 58 14.99 4.09 2.47
C GLU A 58 16.23 3.22 2.71
N SER A 59 17.15 3.27 1.77
CA SER A 59 18.44 2.58 1.81
C SER A 59 19.59 3.61 1.92
N ASP A 60 20.67 3.41 1.19
CA ASP A 60 21.84 4.29 1.19
C ASP A 60 21.59 5.68 0.58
N ILE A 61 20.48 5.84 -0.16
CA ILE A 61 20.08 7.08 -0.80
C ILE A 61 18.84 7.62 -0.11
N SER A 62 18.91 8.87 0.37
CA SER A 62 17.76 9.52 0.98
C SER A 62 16.79 10.06 -0.08
N VAL A 63 15.49 9.80 0.13
CA VAL A 63 14.44 10.36 -0.72
C VAL A 63 14.44 11.89 -0.68
N SER A 64 14.90 12.49 0.42
CA SER A 64 15.01 13.96 0.59
C SER A 64 16.05 14.61 -0.34
N GLU A 65 16.98 13.83 -0.90
CA GLU A 65 17.91 14.33 -1.93
C GLU A 65 17.20 14.65 -3.24
N PHE A 66 16.04 14.07 -3.49
CA PHE A 66 15.32 14.18 -4.75
C PHE A 66 13.96 14.86 -4.63
N LEU A 67 13.37 14.87 -3.43
CA LEU A 67 12.07 15.45 -3.16
C LEU A 67 12.14 16.37 -1.92
N ASN A 68 11.60 17.57 -2.05
CA ASN A 68 11.34 18.43 -0.90
C ASN A 68 10.11 17.85 -0.16
N LEU A 69 10.37 17.04 0.87
CA LEU A 69 9.34 16.33 1.59
C LEU A 69 8.49 17.26 2.44
N GLN A 70 7.20 16.97 2.51
CA GLN A 70 6.28 17.69 3.38
C GLN A 70 6.59 17.38 4.86
N PRO A 71 6.37 18.35 5.78
CA PRO A 71 6.72 18.19 7.21
C PRO A 71 6.01 17.03 7.91
N ASN A 72 4.85 16.60 7.40
CA ASN A 72 4.07 15.49 7.92
C ASN A 72 4.49 14.12 7.36
N ILE A 73 5.59 14.05 6.60
CA ILE A 73 6.16 12.79 6.09
C ILE A 73 7.35 12.36 6.97
N LYS A 74 7.23 11.15 7.51
CA LYS A 74 8.34 10.43 8.15
C LYS A 74 8.92 9.41 7.16
N VAL A 75 10.24 9.38 7.04
CA VAL A 75 10.96 8.35 6.26
C VAL A 75 11.64 7.39 7.23
N ILE A 76 11.51 6.10 6.96
CA ILE A 76 12.16 5.05 7.73
C ILE A 76 12.86 4.06 6.79
N GLY A 77 13.95 3.50 7.24
CA GLY A 77 14.75 2.56 6.49
C GLY A 77 14.04 1.24 6.20
N VAL A 78 14.77 0.33 5.58
CA VAL A 78 14.28 -1.03 5.28
C VAL A 78 13.88 -1.74 6.58
N GLN A 79 12.72 -2.37 6.56
CA GLN A 79 12.13 -3.06 7.70
C GLN A 79 12.10 -4.57 7.49
N THR A 80 12.24 -5.32 8.56
CA THR A 80 11.98 -6.77 8.55
C THR A 80 10.50 -7.05 8.29
N LYS A 81 10.19 -8.28 7.88
CA LYS A 81 8.81 -8.70 7.62
C LYS A 81 7.88 -8.52 8.84
N SER A 82 8.38 -8.77 10.05
CA SER A 82 7.61 -8.57 11.28
C SER A 82 7.37 -7.09 11.59
N GLN A 83 8.38 -6.23 11.40
CA GLN A 83 8.23 -4.79 11.54
C GLN A 83 7.27 -4.19 10.50
N MET A 84 7.35 -4.67 9.24
CA MET A 84 6.37 -4.27 8.21
C MET A 84 4.95 -4.67 8.60
N LYS A 85 4.75 -5.86 9.16
CA LYS A 85 3.44 -6.29 9.66
C LYS A 85 2.91 -5.34 10.73
N GLU A 86 3.73 -4.97 11.72
CA GLU A 86 3.36 -4.05 12.79
C GLU A 86 2.98 -2.68 12.22
N LEU A 87 3.75 -2.15 11.27
CA LEU A 87 3.43 -0.89 10.58
C LEU A 87 2.07 -0.96 9.88
N TYR A 88 1.80 -2.02 9.12
CA TYR A 88 0.52 -2.20 8.44
C TYR A 88 -0.65 -2.35 9.42
N GLN A 89 -0.45 -3.03 10.55
CA GLN A 89 -1.49 -3.19 11.57
C GLN A 89 -1.92 -1.87 12.19
N ASN A 90 -1.03 -0.88 12.28
CA ASN A 90 -1.30 0.44 12.84
C ASN A 90 -1.68 1.51 11.80
N THR A 91 -1.55 1.19 10.51
CA THR A 91 -1.80 2.13 9.42
C THR A 91 -3.21 2.01 8.87
N LYS A 92 -3.90 3.17 8.70
CA LYS A 92 -5.26 3.21 8.14
C LYS A 92 -5.25 3.06 6.62
N PHE A 93 -4.40 3.80 5.91
CA PHE A 93 -4.35 3.80 4.45
C PHE A 93 -3.01 3.32 3.93
N TYR A 94 -3.02 2.48 2.91
CA TYR A 94 -1.84 2.10 2.16
C TYR A 94 -1.88 2.71 0.76
N PHE A 95 -0.86 3.50 0.41
CA PHE A 95 -0.75 4.16 -0.89
C PHE A 95 0.21 3.40 -1.83
N GLN A 96 -0.28 3.03 -3.00
CA GLN A 96 0.48 2.40 -4.09
C GLN A 96 0.39 3.26 -5.35
N GLY A 97 1.24 4.27 -5.46
CA GLY A 97 1.24 5.25 -6.56
C GLY A 97 2.07 4.88 -7.77
N SER A 98 2.46 3.62 -7.91
CA SER A 98 3.39 3.19 -8.96
C SER A 98 2.87 3.48 -10.37
N ARG A 99 3.76 3.97 -11.24
CA ARG A 99 3.52 4.16 -12.68
C ARG A 99 3.89 2.92 -13.49
N LEU A 100 4.67 2.02 -12.91
CA LEU A 100 5.03 0.73 -13.48
C LEU A 100 5.14 -0.28 -12.34
N GLU A 101 4.29 -1.32 -12.35
CA GLU A 101 4.25 -2.32 -11.30
C GLU A 101 3.54 -3.58 -11.80
N GLY A 102 3.99 -4.76 -11.38
CA GLY A 102 3.23 -5.98 -11.59
C GLY A 102 2.05 -6.09 -10.61
N LEU A 103 2.06 -7.12 -9.78
CA LEU A 103 1.22 -7.22 -8.58
C LEU A 103 2.09 -6.85 -7.37
N PRO A 104 1.89 -5.67 -6.72
CA PRO A 104 2.76 -5.26 -5.62
C PRO A 104 2.50 -6.09 -4.37
N ASN A 105 3.55 -6.75 -3.85
CA ASN A 105 3.44 -7.56 -2.64
C ASN A 105 3.04 -6.71 -1.44
N SER A 106 3.68 -5.57 -1.25
CA SER A 106 3.42 -4.66 -0.14
C SER A 106 1.96 -4.18 -0.08
N LEU A 107 1.31 -3.93 -1.21
CA LEU A 107 -0.11 -3.61 -1.27
C LEU A 107 -0.96 -4.78 -0.74
N CYS A 108 -0.72 -5.99 -1.22
CA CYS A 108 -1.48 -7.17 -0.80
C CYS A 108 -1.27 -7.50 0.68
N GLU A 109 -0.05 -7.33 1.19
CA GLU A 109 0.31 -7.52 2.60
C GLU A 109 -0.38 -6.48 3.49
N ALA A 110 -0.37 -5.21 3.09
CA ALA A 110 -1.07 -4.13 3.78
C ALA A 110 -2.59 -4.37 3.81
N MET A 111 -3.19 -4.79 2.69
CA MET A 111 -4.61 -5.15 2.61
C MET A 111 -4.95 -6.33 3.53
N LEU A 112 -4.08 -7.33 3.64
CA LEU A 112 -4.24 -8.44 4.58
C LEU A 112 -4.18 -8.00 6.04
N CYS A 113 -3.40 -6.97 6.34
CA CYS A 113 -3.34 -6.32 7.65
C CYS A 113 -4.45 -5.28 7.87
N GLY A 114 -5.44 -5.19 6.99
CA GLY A 114 -6.61 -4.34 7.15
C GLY A 114 -6.37 -2.87 6.77
N CYS A 115 -5.32 -2.54 6.01
CA CYS A 115 -5.19 -1.20 5.43
C CYS A 115 -6.22 -0.97 4.32
N VAL A 116 -6.75 0.25 4.26
CA VAL A 116 -7.57 0.71 3.14
C VAL A 116 -6.65 1.05 1.98
N PRO A 117 -6.77 0.38 0.82
CA PRO A 117 -5.85 0.62 -0.26
C PRO A 117 -6.22 1.86 -1.09
N ILE A 118 -5.20 2.64 -1.43
CA ILE A 118 -5.24 3.74 -2.41
C ILE A 118 -4.24 3.38 -3.50
N GLY A 119 -4.65 3.21 -4.74
CA GLY A 119 -3.76 2.73 -5.79
C GLY A 119 -3.96 3.35 -7.15
N SER A 120 -2.87 3.44 -7.92
CA SER A 120 -2.90 3.82 -9.32
C SER A 120 -3.57 2.74 -10.18
N LYS A 121 -4.21 3.13 -11.29
CA LYS A 121 -4.83 2.19 -12.25
C LYS A 121 -3.78 1.58 -13.20
N VAL A 122 -2.74 0.96 -12.63
CA VAL A 122 -1.60 0.40 -13.37
C VAL A 122 -1.50 -1.10 -13.13
N PHE A 123 -1.49 -1.89 -14.21
CA PHE A 123 -1.27 -3.34 -14.24
C PHE A 123 -2.09 -4.12 -13.18
N GLY A 124 -1.43 -4.79 -12.23
CA GLY A 124 -2.07 -5.63 -11.22
C GLY A 124 -2.67 -4.90 -10.03
N ILE A 125 -2.47 -3.58 -9.89
CA ILE A 125 -2.99 -2.79 -8.77
C ILE A 125 -4.53 -2.76 -8.77
N PRO A 126 -5.21 -2.43 -9.89
CA PRO A 126 -6.68 -2.49 -9.95
C PRO A 126 -7.23 -3.89 -9.66
N ASP A 127 -6.50 -4.92 -10.11
CA ASP A 127 -6.89 -6.31 -9.90
C ASP A 127 -6.78 -6.72 -8.41
N ALA A 128 -5.82 -6.19 -7.68
CA ALA A 128 -5.71 -6.38 -6.24
C ALA A 128 -6.80 -5.61 -5.48
N ILE A 129 -6.97 -4.33 -5.74
CA ILE A 129 -7.87 -3.43 -5.00
C ILE A 129 -9.34 -3.72 -5.31
N GLY A 130 -9.71 -3.79 -6.59
CA GLY A 130 -11.12 -3.92 -7.02
C GLY A 130 -11.97 -2.79 -6.46
N ASN A 131 -13.01 -3.14 -5.70
CA ASN A 131 -13.95 -2.21 -5.05
C ASN A 131 -13.70 -2.07 -3.53
N THR A 132 -12.50 -2.38 -3.05
CA THR A 132 -12.16 -2.36 -1.63
C THR A 132 -11.29 -1.16 -1.21
N GLY A 133 -11.21 -0.14 -2.04
CA GLY A 133 -10.44 1.07 -1.82
C GLY A 133 -10.69 2.05 -2.94
N ILE A 134 -9.79 3.03 -3.12
CA ILE A 134 -9.86 4.00 -4.19
C ILE A 134 -8.78 3.76 -5.25
N LEU A 135 -9.15 3.93 -6.52
CA LEU A 135 -8.25 3.86 -7.66
C LEU A 135 -8.17 5.22 -8.35
N PHE A 136 -6.97 5.62 -8.74
CA PHE A 136 -6.71 6.88 -9.44
C PHE A 136 -5.85 6.67 -10.70
N ASP A 137 -6.01 7.52 -11.69
CA ASP A 137 -5.24 7.47 -12.94
C ASP A 137 -4.11 8.48 -12.95
N THR A 138 -4.40 9.69 -12.49
CA THR A 138 -3.51 10.84 -12.64
C THR A 138 -3.44 11.66 -11.36
N GLU A 139 -2.52 12.61 -11.36
CA GLU A 139 -2.41 13.60 -10.30
C GLU A 139 -3.69 14.43 -10.09
N LYS A 140 -4.50 14.60 -11.14
CA LYS A 140 -5.78 15.33 -11.04
C LYS A 140 -6.80 14.62 -10.13
N ASP A 141 -6.63 13.32 -9.93
CA ASP A 141 -7.51 12.52 -9.09
C ASP A 141 -7.15 12.62 -7.60
N LEU A 142 -6.09 13.34 -7.22
CA LEU A 142 -5.68 13.50 -5.82
C LEU A 142 -6.76 14.17 -4.95
N GLU A 143 -7.57 15.07 -5.52
CA GLU A 143 -8.69 15.69 -4.79
C GLU A 143 -9.73 14.63 -4.36
N GLN A 144 -10.04 13.68 -5.22
CA GLN A 144 -10.93 12.56 -4.87
C GLN A 144 -10.33 11.67 -3.76
N ILE A 145 -9.00 11.51 -3.75
CA ILE A 145 -8.32 10.80 -2.67
C ILE A 145 -8.42 11.59 -1.37
N VAL A 146 -8.27 12.91 -1.40
CA VAL A 146 -8.42 13.79 -0.23
C VAL A 146 -9.83 13.67 0.34
N GLU A 147 -10.86 13.75 -0.49
CA GLU A 147 -12.25 13.54 -0.06
C GLU A 147 -12.45 12.16 0.57
N PHE A 148 -11.93 11.12 -0.05
CA PHE A 148 -12.01 9.74 0.45
C PHE A 148 -11.31 9.58 1.80
N VAL A 149 -10.11 10.14 1.98
CA VAL A 149 -9.34 10.06 3.23
C VAL A 149 -10.02 10.82 4.37
N ASN A 150 -10.64 11.95 4.06
CA ASN A 150 -11.38 12.79 5.02
C ASN A 150 -12.81 12.30 5.29
N SER A 151 -13.33 11.39 4.47
CA SER A 151 -14.66 10.84 4.69
C SER A 151 -14.72 10.03 5.99
N ASP A 152 -15.89 10.05 6.64
CA ASP A 152 -16.13 9.16 7.76
C ASP A 152 -16.17 7.71 7.29
N LEU A 153 -15.06 7.02 7.46
CA LEU A 153 -14.95 5.60 7.19
C LEU A 153 -15.54 4.72 8.30
N GLY A 154 -16.37 5.29 9.19
CA GLY A 154 -16.98 4.54 10.31
C GLY A 154 -17.74 3.28 9.88
N VAL A 155 -18.19 3.23 8.63
CA VAL A 155 -18.84 2.06 8.01
C VAL A 155 -17.87 1.27 7.13
N TYR A 156 -16.61 1.71 6.98
CA TYR A 156 -15.64 1.00 6.15
C TYR A 156 -15.28 -0.32 6.81
N ASN A 157 -15.68 -1.40 6.18
CA ASN A 157 -15.33 -2.73 6.63
C ASN A 157 -13.90 -3.07 6.18
N PHE A 158 -12.93 -2.88 7.08
CA PHE A 158 -11.51 -3.21 6.87
C PHE A 158 -11.29 -4.67 6.46
N SER A 159 -12.21 -5.55 6.81
CA SER A 159 -12.17 -6.95 6.39
C SER A 159 -12.40 -7.15 4.89
N LYS A 160 -13.04 -6.20 4.17
CA LYS A 160 -13.28 -6.35 2.72
C LYS A 160 -11.98 -6.47 1.92
N ALA A 161 -11.02 -5.59 2.18
CA ALA A 161 -9.73 -5.60 1.51
C ALA A 161 -8.98 -6.92 1.80
N ARG A 162 -8.95 -7.34 3.06
CA ARG A 162 -8.37 -8.62 3.50
C ARG A 162 -9.03 -9.81 2.81
N ASN A 163 -10.35 -9.90 2.87
CA ASN A 163 -11.11 -11.02 2.30
C ASN A 163 -10.92 -11.15 0.79
N ARG A 164 -10.77 -10.02 0.10
CA ARG A 164 -10.46 -10.02 -1.32
C ARG A 164 -9.12 -10.69 -1.61
N ILE A 165 -8.06 -10.34 -0.87
CA ILE A 165 -6.72 -10.93 -1.05
C ILE A 165 -6.74 -12.42 -0.70
N ILE A 166 -7.38 -12.81 0.42
CA ILE A 166 -7.54 -14.22 0.79
C ILE A 166 -8.25 -15.00 -0.31
N LYS A 167 -9.36 -14.46 -0.83
CA LYS A 167 -10.13 -15.15 -1.88
C LYS A 167 -9.33 -15.31 -3.18
N LYS A 168 -8.54 -14.32 -3.56
CA LYS A 168 -7.91 -14.26 -4.89
C LYS A 168 -6.49 -14.79 -4.91
N TYR A 169 -5.71 -14.58 -3.85
CA TYR A 169 -4.26 -14.82 -3.81
C TYR A 169 -3.82 -15.69 -2.63
N ASP A 170 -4.67 -16.60 -2.19
CA ASP A 170 -4.34 -17.55 -1.12
C ASP A 170 -3.15 -18.42 -1.48
N PHE A 171 -2.25 -18.61 -0.52
CA PHE A 171 -1.02 -19.39 -0.72
C PHE A 171 -1.29 -20.84 -1.11
N SER A 172 -2.32 -21.47 -0.53
CA SER A 172 -2.67 -22.87 -0.85
C SER A 172 -3.10 -23.03 -2.29
N LYS A 173 -3.86 -22.08 -2.84
CA LYS A 173 -4.26 -22.04 -4.25
C LYS A 173 -3.07 -21.93 -5.20
N ARG A 174 -2.03 -21.19 -4.79
CA ARG A 174 -0.79 -21.13 -5.55
C ARG A 174 -0.09 -22.50 -5.60
N VAL A 175 0.04 -23.15 -4.45
CA VAL A 175 0.66 -24.49 -4.34
C VAL A 175 -0.08 -25.51 -5.22
N GLU A 176 -1.42 -25.52 -5.20
CA GLU A 176 -2.23 -26.38 -6.08
C GLU A 176 -1.97 -26.12 -7.57
N LYS A 177 -1.97 -24.84 -7.97
CA LYS A 177 -1.70 -24.46 -9.38
C LYS A 177 -0.31 -24.87 -9.83
N ILE A 178 0.70 -24.74 -8.98
CA ILE A 178 2.07 -25.17 -9.27
C ILE A 178 2.09 -26.70 -9.44
N LYS A 179 1.49 -27.46 -8.51
CA LYS A 179 1.43 -28.92 -8.61
C LYS A 179 0.76 -29.36 -9.90
N LYS A 180 -0.38 -28.79 -10.27
CA LYS A 180 -1.10 -29.09 -11.53
C LYS A 180 -0.35 -28.72 -12.81
N SER A 181 0.66 -27.84 -12.74
CA SER A 181 1.46 -27.46 -13.90
C SER A 181 2.74 -28.28 -14.06
N ILE A 182 3.09 -29.08 -13.05
CA ILE A 182 4.30 -29.93 -13.05
C ILE A 182 3.94 -31.41 -13.27
N PHE A 183 2.74 -31.82 -12.89
CA PHE A 183 2.20 -33.17 -13.00
C PHE A 183 0.94 -33.18 -13.88
#